data_0afb314be31318cfbd0bcd2418e97d32
#
_entry.id   0afb314be31318cfbd0bcd2418e97d32
#
_cell.length_a   1.000
_cell.length_b   1.000
_cell.length_c   1.000
_cell.angle_alpha   90.00
_cell.angle_beta   90.00
_cell.angle_gamma   90.00
#
_symmetry.space_group_name_H-M   'P 1'
#
loop_
_entity.id
_entity.type
_entity.pdbx_description
1 polymer ?
#
loop_
_entity_poly.entity_id
_entity_poly.type
_entity_poly.pdbx_seq_one_letter_code
_entity_poly.pdbx_strand_id
1 'polypeptide(L)'
;MVRIDFRVSPRAAQSAIVGRHGAGWKARVAAAPEGGRANAELIRLVASVLDLPERNLSIATGQRARGKTVKVDGIDLAEAERRLAAATRRGADRRQR
;
A
#
# COMPACT_ATOMS: atom_id res chain seq x y z
N MET A 1 -16.05 1.14 -6.22
CA MET A 1 -15.17 1.24 -5.04
C MET A 1 -14.63 -0.13 -4.69
N VAL A 2 -13.31 -0.27 -4.59
CA VAL A 2 -12.69 -1.55 -4.25
C VAL A 2 -12.03 -1.45 -2.89
N ARG A 3 -11.80 -2.59 -2.24
CA ARG A 3 -11.12 -2.69 -0.95
C ARG A 3 -9.93 -3.61 -1.11
N ILE A 4 -8.78 -3.18 -0.61
CA ILE A 4 -7.54 -3.94 -0.71
C ILE A 4 -6.92 -4.00 0.68
N ASP A 5 -6.57 -5.22 1.11
CA ASP A 5 -5.95 -5.42 2.41
C ASP A 5 -4.44 -5.30 2.31
N PHE A 6 -3.85 -4.62 3.30
CA PHE A 6 -2.41 -4.45 3.39
C PHE A 6 -1.92 -4.84 4.78
N ARG A 7 -0.86 -5.63 4.82
CA ARG A 7 -0.09 -5.85 6.05
C ARG A 7 1.06 -4.85 6.03
N VAL A 8 1.13 -3.97 7.03
CA VAL A 8 2.04 -2.83 7.02
C VAL A 8 3.15 -3.01 8.04
N SER A 9 4.41 -2.83 7.61
CA SER A 9 5.58 -2.77 8.48
C SER A 9 6.08 -1.34 8.53
N PRO A 10 6.03 -0.67 9.70
CA PRO A 10 6.51 0.70 9.81
C PRO A 10 8.04 0.78 9.97
N ARG A 11 8.56 1.99 9.98
CA ARG A 11 9.97 2.30 10.25
C ARG A 11 10.93 1.68 9.24
N ALA A 12 10.47 1.45 8.02
CA ALA A 12 11.33 0.99 6.96
C ALA A 12 12.19 2.13 6.44
N ALA A 13 13.31 1.80 5.80
CA ALA A 13 14.16 2.82 5.18
C ALA A 13 13.46 3.51 4.02
N GLN A 14 12.65 2.77 3.27
CA GLN A 14 11.88 3.28 2.14
C GLN A 14 10.50 2.64 2.12
N SER A 15 9.51 3.39 1.64
CA SER A 15 8.16 2.87 1.47
C SER A 15 8.09 2.07 0.17
N ALA A 16 7.52 0.87 0.22
CA ALA A 16 7.42 -0.01 -0.95
C ALA A 16 6.36 -1.07 -0.75
N ILE A 17 5.77 -1.52 -1.88
CA ILE A 17 4.95 -2.73 -1.89
C ILE A 17 5.91 -3.90 -1.99
N VAL A 18 5.83 -4.81 -1.03
CA VAL A 18 6.81 -5.90 -0.89
C VAL A 18 6.39 -7.15 -1.67
N GLY A 19 5.10 -7.48 -1.64
CA GLY A 19 4.59 -8.68 -2.31
C GLY A 19 3.23 -9.08 -1.79
N ARG A 20 2.80 -10.26 -2.19
CA ARG A 20 1.53 -10.82 -1.74
C ARG A 20 1.56 -11.20 -0.26
N HIS A 21 0.42 -11.05 0.39
CA HIS A 21 0.20 -11.50 1.76
C HIS A 21 -1.24 -11.98 1.88
N GLY A 22 -1.45 -13.29 1.80
CA GLY A 22 -2.80 -13.85 1.75
C GLY A 22 -3.54 -13.34 0.53
N ALA A 23 -4.77 -12.87 0.72
CA ALA A 23 -5.57 -12.28 -0.35
C ALA A 23 -5.21 -10.82 -0.63
N GLY A 24 -4.33 -10.24 0.18
CA GLY A 24 -3.92 -8.83 0.02
C GLY A 24 -2.45 -8.70 -0.29
N TRP A 25 -1.85 -7.65 0.26
CA TRP A 25 -0.47 -7.28 -0.06
C TRP A 25 0.28 -6.89 1.21
N LYS A 26 1.59 -7.00 1.15
CA LYS A 26 2.48 -6.55 2.20
C LYS A 26 3.16 -5.26 1.77
N ALA A 27 3.17 -4.27 2.65
CA ALA A 27 3.78 -2.97 2.39
C ALA A 27 4.72 -2.59 3.52
N ARG A 28 5.81 -1.92 3.19
CA ARG A 28 6.69 -1.25 4.14
C ARG A 28 6.45 0.24 4.03
N VAL A 29 6.46 0.94 5.16
CA VAL A 29 6.33 2.39 5.14
C VAL A 29 7.44 3.04 5.94
N ALA A 30 7.99 4.13 5.41
CA ALA A 30 9.08 4.88 6.00
C ALA A 30 8.51 5.91 6.97
N ALA A 31 7.72 5.43 7.96
CA ALA A 31 7.07 6.29 8.94
C ALA A 31 6.87 5.54 10.23
N ALA A 32 6.83 6.28 11.33
CA ALA A 32 6.50 5.71 12.63
C ALA A 32 5.01 5.36 12.68
N PRO A 33 4.60 4.37 13.49
CA PRO A 33 3.20 3.98 13.57
C PRO A 33 2.31 4.97 14.33
N GLU A 34 2.92 5.89 15.07
CA GLU A 34 2.19 6.85 15.92
C GLU A 34 1.66 8.03 15.11
N GLY A 35 0.57 8.63 15.59
CA GLY A 35 0.05 9.88 15.05
C GLY A 35 -0.52 9.78 13.65
N GLY A 36 -0.88 8.60 13.20
CA GLY A 36 -1.43 8.42 11.87
C GLY A 36 -0.42 8.52 10.74
N ARG A 37 0.86 8.61 11.06
CA ARG A 37 1.91 8.78 10.03
C ARG A 37 2.02 7.59 9.10
N ALA A 38 1.95 6.38 9.66
CA ALA A 38 2.01 5.16 8.84
C ALA A 38 0.80 5.07 7.91
N ASN A 39 -0.38 5.49 8.38
CA ASN A 39 -1.59 5.50 7.55
C ASN A 39 -1.43 6.48 6.39
N ALA A 40 -0.97 7.69 6.66
CA ALA A 40 -0.76 8.71 5.62
C ALA A 40 0.27 8.24 4.60
N GLU A 41 1.35 7.63 5.06
CA GLU A 41 2.39 7.14 4.16
C GLU A 41 1.89 5.96 3.32
N LEU A 42 1.08 5.07 3.91
CA LEU A 42 0.48 3.97 3.15
C LEU A 42 -0.42 4.50 2.04
N ILE A 43 -1.27 5.49 2.35
CA ILE A 43 -2.14 6.11 1.35
C ILE A 43 -1.30 6.72 0.22
N ARG A 44 -0.24 7.45 0.57
CA ARG A 44 0.65 8.05 -0.43
C ARG A 44 1.29 7.00 -1.32
N LEU A 45 1.80 5.93 -0.72
CA LEU A 45 2.45 4.84 -1.44
C LEU A 45 1.47 4.16 -2.41
N VAL A 46 0.30 3.78 -1.92
CA VAL A 46 -0.68 3.06 -2.74
C VAL A 46 -1.21 3.96 -3.86
N ALA A 47 -1.50 5.22 -3.56
CA ALA A 47 -1.95 6.18 -4.57
C ALA A 47 -0.91 6.33 -5.69
N SER A 48 0.36 6.42 -5.33
CA SER A 48 1.45 6.51 -6.30
C SER A 48 1.52 5.26 -7.18
N VAL A 49 1.44 4.08 -6.57
CA VAL A 49 1.50 2.81 -7.31
C VAL A 49 0.30 2.65 -8.25
N LEU A 50 -0.88 3.05 -7.80
CA LEU A 50 -2.10 2.95 -8.60
C LEU A 50 -2.30 4.12 -9.56
N ASP A 51 -1.44 5.15 -9.47
CA ASP A 51 -1.53 6.36 -10.28
C ASP A 51 -2.89 7.05 -10.10
N LEU A 52 -3.27 7.24 -8.84
CA LEU A 52 -4.52 7.89 -8.46
C LEU A 52 -4.24 9.02 -7.47
N PRO A 53 -5.13 10.02 -7.41
CA PRO A 53 -5.03 11.04 -6.37
C PRO A 53 -5.23 10.42 -4.98
N GLU A 54 -4.54 10.96 -3.99
CA GLU A 54 -4.67 10.44 -2.61
C GLU A 54 -6.10 10.55 -2.10
N ARG A 55 -6.85 11.56 -2.54
CA ARG A 55 -8.25 11.74 -2.12
C ARG A 55 -9.16 10.58 -2.53
N ASN A 56 -8.72 9.76 -3.49
CA ASN A 56 -9.47 8.58 -3.93
C ASN A 56 -9.29 7.40 -2.98
N LEU A 57 -8.40 7.51 -1.99
CA LEU A 57 -8.08 6.43 -1.08
C LEU A 57 -8.36 6.82 0.36
N SER A 58 -8.79 5.83 1.16
CA SER A 58 -8.97 6.04 2.60
C SER A 58 -8.78 4.72 3.33
N ILE A 59 -8.43 4.81 4.63
CA ILE A 59 -8.33 3.63 5.47
C ILE A 59 -9.74 3.29 5.96
N ALA A 60 -10.26 2.15 5.53
CA ALA A 60 -11.61 1.72 5.93
C ALA A 60 -11.60 1.07 7.31
N THR A 61 -10.61 0.21 7.59
CA THR A 61 -10.48 -0.45 8.89
C THR A 61 -9.00 -0.59 9.23
N GLY A 62 -8.70 -0.79 10.51
CA GLY A 62 -7.35 -1.08 10.96
C GLY A 62 -6.46 0.14 11.14
N GLN A 63 -7.02 1.32 11.48
CA GLN A 63 -6.22 2.53 11.65
C GLN A 63 -5.07 2.37 12.63
N ARG A 64 -5.24 1.54 13.65
CA ARG A 64 -4.23 1.32 14.70
C ARG A 64 -3.60 -0.07 14.63
N ALA A 65 -3.91 -0.83 13.60
CA ALA A 65 -3.41 -2.20 13.44
C ALA A 65 -2.41 -2.26 12.30
N ARG A 66 -1.61 -3.33 12.28
CA ARG A 66 -0.71 -3.58 11.15
C ARG A 66 -1.47 -4.04 9.91
N GLY A 67 -2.59 -4.74 10.11
CA GLY A 67 -3.47 -5.11 9.00
C GLY A 67 -4.45 -3.98 8.74
N LYS A 68 -4.47 -3.43 7.53
CA LYS A 68 -5.31 -2.30 7.16
C LYS A 68 -6.04 -2.59 5.88
N THR A 69 -7.31 -2.14 5.81
CA THR A 69 -8.08 -2.21 4.56
C THR A 69 -8.17 -0.81 3.97
N VAL A 70 -7.73 -0.67 2.74
CA VAL A 70 -7.77 0.60 2.01
C VAL A 70 -8.93 0.56 1.02
N LYS A 71 -9.80 1.58 1.07
CA LYS A 71 -10.85 1.78 0.08
C LYS A 71 -10.31 2.64 -1.05
N VAL A 72 -10.55 2.22 -2.29
CA VAL A 72 -10.01 2.91 -3.47
C VAL A 72 -11.13 3.17 -4.47
N ASP A 73 -11.24 4.42 -4.90
CA ASP A 73 -12.14 4.83 -5.97
C ASP A 73 -11.37 5.11 -7.24
N GLY A 74 -12.00 4.87 -8.38
CA GLY A 74 -11.43 5.24 -9.68
C GLY A 74 -10.64 4.15 -10.37
N ILE A 75 -10.72 2.91 -9.88
CA ILE A 75 -10.00 1.78 -10.45
C ILE A 75 -10.78 0.51 -10.11
N ASP A 76 -10.70 -0.51 -10.97
CA ASP A 76 -11.27 -1.82 -10.61
C ASP A 76 -10.19 -2.69 -9.96
N LEU A 77 -10.63 -3.77 -9.31
CA LEU A 77 -9.73 -4.64 -8.55
C LEU A 77 -8.67 -5.29 -9.44
N ALA A 78 -9.05 -5.74 -10.62
CA ALA A 78 -8.11 -6.43 -11.51
C ALA A 78 -6.96 -5.49 -11.92
N GLU A 79 -7.28 -4.23 -12.24
CA GLU A 79 -6.25 -3.26 -12.61
C GLU A 79 -5.38 -2.90 -11.41
N ALA A 80 -5.98 -2.73 -10.24
CA ALA A 80 -5.23 -2.46 -9.02
C ALA A 80 -4.24 -3.58 -8.73
N GLU A 81 -4.68 -4.83 -8.85
CA GLU A 81 -3.82 -5.99 -8.63
C GLU A 81 -2.64 -6.01 -9.62
N ARG A 82 -2.88 -5.68 -10.89
CA ARG A 82 -1.81 -5.64 -11.88
C ARG A 82 -0.76 -4.59 -11.53
N ARG A 83 -1.20 -3.41 -11.10
CA ARG A 83 -0.30 -2.31 -10.74
C ARG A 83 0.51 -2.62 -9.48
N LEU A 84 -0.12 -3.25 -8.49
CA LEU A 84 0.58 -3.65 -7.28
C LEU A 84 1.63 -4.73 -7.57
N ALA A 85 1.30 -5.69 -8.41
CA ALA A 85 2.24 -6.74 -8.82
C ALA A 85 3.43 -6.15 -9.59
N ALA A 86 3.16 -5.18 -10.47
CA ALA A 86 4.22 -4.51 -11.23
C ALA A 86 5.16 -3.72 -10.30
N ALA A 87 4.62 -3.07 -9.28
CA ALA A 87 5.42 -2.33 -8.30
C ALA A 87 6.33 -3.28 -7.51
N THR A 88 5.82 -4.45 -7.15
CA THR A 88 6.61 -5.46 -6.46
C THR A 88 7.79 -5.94 -7.32
N ARG A 89 7.54 -6.20 -8.60
CA ARG A 89 8.60 -6.62 -9.52
C ARG A 89 9.66 -5.54 -9.70
N ARG A 90 9.24 -4.28 -9.84
CA ARG A 90 10.19 -3.15 -9.97
C ARG A 90 11.06 -3.02 -8.73
N GLY A 91 10.49 -3.20 -7.54
CA GLY A 91 11.24 -3.19 -6.30
C GLY A 91 12.28 -4.30 -6.23
N ALA A 92 11.92 -5.51 -6.69
CA ALA A 92 12.85 -6.63 -6.74
C ALA A 92 14.00 -6.35 -7.71
N ASP A 93 13.70 -5.79 -8.89
CA ASP A 93 14.73 -5.43 -9.88
C ASP A 93 15.74 -4.45 -9.30
N ARG A 94 15.27 -3.46 -8.55
CA ARG A 94 16.15 -2.49 -7.91
C ARG A 94 17.12 -3.13 -6.94
N ARG A 95 16.70 -4.17 -6.24
CA ARG A 95 17.53 -4.85 -5.26
C ARG A 95 18.67 -5.64 -5.88
N GLN A 96 18.53 -6.00 -7.14
CA GLN A 96 19.52 -6.80 -7.84
C GLN A 96 20.66 -5.97 -8.43
N ARG A 97 20.58 -4.67 -8.31
CA ARG A 97 21.62 -3.76 -8.85
C ARG A 97 22.66 -3.38 -7.79
#